data_f3bb74eaa42d793806abbcb074c31796
#
_entry.id   f3bb74eaa42d793806abbcb074c31796
#
_cell.length_a   1.000
_cell.length_b   1.000
_cell.length_c   1.000
_cell.angle_alpha   90.00
_cell.angle_beta   90.00
_cell.angle_gamma   90.00
#
_symmetry.space_group_name_H-M   'P 1'
#
loop_
_entity.id
_entity.type
_entity.pdbx_description
1 polymer ?
#
loop_
_entity_poly.entity_id
_entity_poly.type
_entity_poly.pdbx_seq_one_letter_code
_entity_poly.pdbx_strand_id
1 'polypeptide(L)'
;MEKEPWWKNPLKYFLHGLAFSVIFLLLSFVWAIILVVLIVAGFLIGLIIGFLVLFFIIGCLNSFLTDLIWSISIKTGWKSLLGHGFVLFIALALVDIPAMIISFIVPSLAITIVLFIIYALIDGFVAKKVAGYWEEEEEEGD
;
A
#
# COMPACT_ATOMS: atom_id res chain seq x y z
N MET A 1 -18.22 -16.49 0.16
CA MET A 1 -17.82 -15.60 1.26
C MET A 1 -18.73 -14.38 1.31
N GLU A 2 -19.54 -14.21 2.35
CA GLU A 2 -20.32 -12.98 2.52
C GLU A 2 -19.34 -11.82 2.73
N LYS A 3 -19.37 -10.86 1.80
CA LYS A 3 -18.53 -9.66 1.90
C LYS A 3 -19.03 -8.84 3.09
N GLU A 4 -18.41 -9.02 4.25
CA GLU A 4 -18.72 -8.19 5.41
C GLU A 4 -18.55 -6.70 5.04
N PRO A 5 -19.57 -5.88 5.30
CA PRO A 5 -19.52 -4.47 4.99
C PRO A 5 -18.41 -3.78 5.80
N TRP A 6 -17.69 -2.84 5.17
CA TRP A 6 -16.52 -2.15 5.73
C TRP A 6 -16.76 -1.51 7.11
N TRP A 7 -17.98 -1.08 7.40
CA TRP A 7 -18.33 -0.46 8.69
C TRP A 7 -18.39 -1.46 9.87
N LYS A 8 -18.37 -2.78 9.64
CA LYS A 8 -18.35 -3.76 10.74
C LYS A 8 -16.97 -3.83 11.43
N ASN A 9 -15.89 -3.49 10.73
CA ASN A 9 -14.53 -3.59 11.27
C ASN A 9 -13.67 -2.35 11.00
N PRO A 10 -14.14 -1.12 11.32
CA PRO A 10 -13.42 0.11 10.97
C PRO A 10 -12.03 0.18 11.62
N LEU A 11 -11.87 -0.39 12.81
CA LEU A 11 -10.58 -0.43 13.51
C LEU A 11 -9.54 -1.26 12.76
N LYS A 12 -9.93 -2.39 12.17
CA LYS A 12 -9.00 -3.21 11.37
C LYS A 12 -8.53 -2.47 10.11
N TYR A 13 -9.42 -1.76 9.43
CA TYR A 13 -9.05 -0.93 8.28
C TYR A 13 -8.11 0.19 8.68
N PHE A 14 -8.43 0.89 9.77
CA PHE A 14 -7.57 1.94 10.30
C PHE A 14 -6.17 1.41 10.68
N LEU A 15 -6.09 0.30 11.39
CA LEU A 15 -4.82 -0.32 11.78
C LEU A 15 -4.01 -0.78 10.56
N HIS A 16 -4.67 -1.33 9.54
CA HIS A 16 -3.99 -1.73 8.30
C HIS A 16 -3.38 -0.51 7.59
N GLY A 17 -4.17 0.53 7.33
CA GLY A 17 -3.69 1.74 6.67
C GLY A 17 -2.63 2.47 7.49
N LEU A 18 -2.80 2.56 8.82
CA LEU A 18 -1.81 3.16 9.71
C LEU A 18 -0.49 2.38 9.69
N ALA A 19 -0.54 1.05 9.85
CA ALA A 19 0.64 0.21 9.80
C ALA A 19 1.33 0.28 8.44
N PHE A 20 0.55 0.22 7.35
CA PHE A 20 1.06 0.37 6.00
C PHE A 20 1.78 1.72 5.83
N SER A 21 1.15 2.83 6.19
CA SER A 21 1.71 4.18 6.05
C SER A 21 2.98 4.36 6.87
N VAL A 22 3.02 3.91 8.12
CA VAL A 22 4.19 4.04 9.00
C VAL A 22 5.35 3.20 8.48
N ILE A 23 5.12 1.93 8.16
CA ILE A 23 6.18 1.05 7.67
C ILE A 23 6.66 1.51 6.29
N PHE A 24 5.74 1.91 5.40
CA PHE A 24 6.07 2.42 4.08
C PHE A 24 6.90 3.71 4.17
N LEU A 25 6.59 4.61 5.10
CA LEU A 25 7.39 5.82 5.35
C LEU A 25 8.83 5.45 5.73
N LEU A 26 9.02 4.49 6.63
CA LEU A 26 10.36 4.03 7.02
C LEU A 26 11.11 3.39 5.83
N LEU A 27 10.43 2.55 5.06
CA LEU A 27 11.01 1.91 3.87
C LEU A 27 11.32 2.92 2.76
N SER A 28 10.56 4.02 2.65
CA SER A 28 10.77 5.05 1.65
C SER A 28 12.12 5.75 1.80
N PHE A 29 12.65 5.89 3.00
CA PHE A 29 14.01 6.41 3.22
C PHE A 29 15.06 5.47 2.64
N VAL A 30 14.93 4.16 2.88
CA VAL A 30 15.84 3.16 2.32
C VAL A 30 15.75 3.14 0.79
N TRP A 31 14.51 3.16 0.27
CA TRP A 31 14.29 3.22 -1.17
C TRP A 31 14.86 4.49 -1.81
N ALA A 32 14.74 5.66 -1.18
CA ALA A 32 15.29 6.91 -1.67
C ALA A 32 16.82 6.83 -1.81
N ILE A 33 17.52 6.21 -0.86
CA ILE A 33 18.97 5.99 -0.94
C ILE A 33 19.30 5.08 -2.13
N ILE A 34 18.58 3.97 -2.28
CA ILE A 34 18.76 3.04 -3.39
C ILE A 34 18.54 3.76 -4.73
N LEU A 35 17.47 4.56 -4.83
CA LEU A 35 17.14 5.31 -6.03
C LEU A 35 18.25 6.29 -6.41
N VAL A 36 18.82 7.03 -5.46
CA VAL A 36 19.92 7.96 -5.71
C VAL A 36 21.14 7.23 -6.27
N VAL A 37 21.51 6.09 -5.68
CA VAL A 37 22.61 5.25 -6.16
C VAL A 37 22.36 4.76 -7.59
N LEU A 38 21.15 4.30 -7.88
CA LEU A 38 20.77 3.79 -9.19
C LEU A 38 20.74 4.91 -10.27
N ILE A 39 20.29 6.11 -9.89
CA ILE A 39 20.30 7.28 -10.80
C ILE A 39 21.74 7.70 -11.13
N VAL A 40 22.65 7.67 -10.17
CA VAL A 40 24.06 7.98 -10.39
C VAL A 40 24.72 6.96 -11.31
N ALA A 41 24.33 5.68 -11.20
CA ALA A 41 24.85 4.60 -12.04
C ALA A 41 24.33 4.64 -13.49
N GLY A 42 23.13 5.17 -13.72
CA GLY A 42 22.54 5.30 -15.06
C GLY A 42 21.09 5.74 -14.99
N PHE A 43 20.85 7.03 -15.25
CA PHE A 43 19.58 7.70 -14.95
C PHE A 43 18.32 6.93 -15.37
N LEU A 44 18.19 6.52 -16.63
CA LEU A 44 16.97 5.88 -17.13
C LEU A 44 16.81 4.45 -16.58
N ILE A 45 17.88 3.67 -16.63
CA ILE A 45 17.88 2.29 -16.14
C ILE A 45 17.67 2.28 -14.63
N GLY A 46 18.32 3.22 -13.91
CA GLY A 46 18.17 3.38 -12.47
C GLY A 46 16.73 3.68 -12.05
N LEU A 47 16.03 4.55 -12.79
CA LEU A 47 14.61 4.83 -12.54
C LEU A 47 13.73 3.59 -12.72
N ILE A 48 13.90 2.86 -13.82
CA ILE A 48 13.10 1.65 -14.10
C ILE A 48 13.29 0.60 -12.98
N ILE A 49 14.55 0.30 -12.65
CA ILE A 49 14.86 -0.67 -11.58
C ILE A 49 14.33 -0.16 -10.24
N GLY A 50 14.49 1.13 -9.93
CA GLY A 50 14.00 1.74 -8.71
C GLY A 50 12.49 1.58 -8.55
N PHE A 51 11.70 1.84 -9.60
CA PHE A 51 10.25 1.62 -9.55
C PHE A 51 9.86 0.15 -9.42
N LEU A 52 10.56 -0.76 -10.10
CA LEU A 52 10.31 -2.20 -9.94
C LEU A 52 10.56 -2.67 -8.50
N VAL A 53 11.65 -2.20 -7.88
CA VAL A 53 11.94 -2.49 -6.46
C VAL A 53 10.87 -1.89 -5.55
N LEU A 54 10.43 -0.65 -5.81
CA LEU A 54 9.36 -0.01 -5.04
C LEU A 54 8.06 -0.82 -5.08
N PHE A 55 7.62 -1.21 -6.27
CA PHE A 55 6.39 -2.01 -6.41
C PHE A 55 6.50 -3.36 -5.72
N PHE A 56 7.65 -4.00 -5.80
CA PHE A 56 7.89 -5.26 -5.09
C PHE A 56 7.81 -5.07 -3.56
N ILE A 57 8.43 -4.01 -3.03
CA ILE A 57 8.38 -3.69 -1.58
C ILE A 57 6.92 -3.44 -1.15
N ILE A 58 6.16 -2.64 -1.92
CA ILE A 58 4.74 -2.36 -1.63
C ILE A 58 3.92 -3.66 -1.62
N GLY A 59 4.13 -4.52 -2.61
CA GLY A 59 3.46 -5.82 -2.70
C GLY A 59 3.76 -6.74 -1.52
N CYS A 60 5.02 -6.87 -1.15
CA CYS A 60 5.44 -7.66 0.02
C CYS A 60 4.86 -7.09 1.32
N LEU A 61 4.93 -5.77 1.52
CA LEU A 61 4.42 -5.12 2.71
C LEU A 61 2.91 -5.34 2.86
N ASN A 62 2.16 -5.12 1.77
CA ASN A 62 0.71 -5.31 1.84
C ASN A 62 0.33 -6.78 2.02
N SER A 63 1.04 -7.71 1.37
CA SER A 63 0.84 -9.15 1.58
C SER A 63 1.02 -9.53 3.05
N PHE A 64 2.11 -9.07 3.66
CA PHE A 64 2.39 -9.31 5.08
C PHE A 64 1.32 -8.72 6.00
N LEU A 65 0.93 -7.46 5.78
CA LEU A 65 -0.08 -6.79 6.61
C LEU A 65 -1.48 -7.39 6.44
N THR A 66 -1.80 -7.82 5.21
CA THR A 66 -3.10 -8.44 4.93
C THR A 66 -3.22 -9.82 5.58
N ASP A 67 -2.17 -10.61 5.54
CA ASP A 67 -2.13 -11.88 6.26
C ASP A 67 -2.22 -11.67 7.77
N LEU A 68 -1.44 -10.75 8.32
CA LEU A 68 -1.41 -10.46 9.76
C LEU A 68 -2.74 -9.94 10.31
N ILE A 69 -3.44 -9.07 9.57
CA ILE A 69 -4.63 -8.35 10.07
C ILE A 69 -5.94 -9.04 9.68
N TRP A 70 -5.97 -9.65 8.48
CA TRP A 70 -7.17 -10.19 7.88
C TRP A 70 -7.15 -11.71 7.71
N SER A 71 -5.99 -12.33 7.92
CA SER A 71 -5.75 -13.75 7.62
C SER A 71 -6.07 -14.11 6.17
N ILE A 72 -5.70 -13.23 5.24
CA ILE A 72 -5.84 -13.42 3.79
C ILE A 72 -4.46 -13.67 3.22
N SER A 73 -4.23 -14.87 2.69
CA SER A 73 -3.00 -15.24 2.00
C SER A 73 -3.02 -14.73 0.56
N ILE A 74 -1.97 -13.99 0.18
CA ILE A 74 -1.75 -13.50 -1.19
C ILE A 74 -0.72 -14.38 -1.88
N LYS A 75 -0.94 -14.65 -3.16
CA LYS A 75 0.04 -15.37 -4.00
C LYS A 75 1.42 -14.74 -3.92
N THR A 76 2.40 -15.48 -3.38
CA THR A 76 3.74 -14.98 -3.05
C THR A 76 4.74 -15.01 -4.20
N GLY A 77 4.33 -15.41 -5.39
CA GLY A 77 5.19 -15.38 -6.59
C GLY A 77 5.68 -13.95 -6.89
N TRP A 78 6.97 -13.78 -7.26
CA TRP A 78 7.55 -12.46 -7.51
C TRP A 78 6.76 -11.60 -8.52
N LYS A 79 6.18 -12.22 -9.56
CA LYS A 79 5.31 -11.54 -10.54
C LYS A 79 4.01 -11.06 -9.91
N SER A 80 3.43 -11.88 -9.04
CA SER A 80 2.22 -11.56 -8.30
C SER A 80 2.46 -10.38 -7.36
N LEU A 81 3.52 -10.42 -6.56
CA LEU A 81 3.88 -9.35 -5.64
C LEU A 81 4.18 -8.03 -6.37
N LEU A 82 4.89 -8.10 -7.50
CA LEU A 82 5.17 -6.93 -8.33
C LEU A 82 3.87 -6.32 -8.90
N GLY A 83 3.00 -7.15 -9.48
CA GLY A 83 1.71 -6.72 -10.03
C GLY A 83 0.79 -6.15 -8.95
N HIS A 84 0.71 -6.83 -7.81
CA HIS A 84 -0.04 -6.37 -6.63
C HIS A 84 0.46 -5.01 -6.15
N GLY A 85 1.77 -4.85 -5.98
CA GLY A 85 2.37 -3.59 -5.54
C GLY A 85 2.18 -2.46 -6.54
N PHE A 86 2.26 -2.74 -7.85
CA PHE A 86 1.98 -1.75 -8.90
C PHE A 86 0.54 -1.24 -8.83
N VAL A 87 -0.45 -2.16 -8.79
CA VAL A 87 -1.87 -1.78 -8.75
C VAL A 87 -2.18 -1.05 -7.45
N LEU A 88 -1.63 -1.50 -6.32
CA LEU A 88 -1.82 -0.84 -5.04
C LEU A 88 -1.21 0.55 -5.03
N PHE A 89 0.01 0.72 -5.56
CA PHE A 89 0.65 2.03 -5.67
C PHE A 89 -0.20 3.02 -6.46
N ILE A 90 -0.72 2.62 -7.62
CA ILE A 90 -1.60 3.48 -8.43
C ILE A 90 -2.90 3.80 -7.68
N ALA A 91 -3.50 2.81 -7.04
CA ALA A 91 -4.75 3.00 -6.30
C ALA A 91 -4.57 3.98 -5.13
N LEU A 92 -3.51 3.83 -4.33
CA LEU A 92 -3.20 4.73 -3.22
C LEU A 92 -2.83 6.13 -3.72
N ALA A 93 -2.00 6.24 -4.76
CA ALA A 93 -1.66 7.53 -5.34
C ALA A 93 -2.89 8.32 -5.78
N LEU A 94 -3.87 7.66 -6.41
CA LEU A 94 -5.13 8.29 -6.82
C LEU A 94 -5.98 8.75 -5.63
N VAL A 95 -5.96 8.00 -4.54
CA VAL A 95 -6.68 8.33 -3.30
C VAL A 95 -6.00 9.47 -2.57
N ASP A 96 -4.66 9.47 -2.49
CA ASP A 96 -3.90 10.44 -1.68
C ASP A 96 -3.77 11.82 -2.33
N ILE A 97 -3.85 11.93 -3.66
CA ILE A 97 -3.77 13.23 -4.36
C ILE A 97 -4.72 14.28 -3.78
N PRO A 98 -6.03 14.01 -3.54
CA PRO A 98 -6.93 14.99 -2.96
C PRO A 98 -6.50 15.45 -1.55
N ALA A 99 -5.98 14.54 -0.70
CA ALA A 99 -5.49 14.89 0.61
C ALA A 99 -4.29 15.83 0.56
N MET A 100 -3.36 15.55 -0.36
CA MET A 100 -2.19 16.40 -0.58
C MET A 100 -2.60 17.80 -1.03
N ILE A 101 -3.56 17.90 -1.95
CA ILE A 101 -4.09 19.19 -2.42
C ILE A 101 -4.74 19.96 -1.28
N ILE A 102 -5.60 19.32 -0.49
CA ILE A 102 -6.28 19.96 0.65
C ILE A 102 -5.27 20.45 1.69
N SER A 103 -4.29 19.61 2.04
CA SER A 103 -3.23 19.96 2.99
C SER A 103 -2.36 21.12 2.52
N PHE A 104 -2.16 21.25 1.20
CA PHE A 104 -1.42 22.35 0.62
C PHE A 104 -2.20 23.66 0.62
N ILE A 105 -3.51 23.61 0.34
CA ILE A 105 -4.38 24.80 0.30
C ILE A 105 -4.69 25.31 1.72
N VAL A 106 -4.90 24.39 2.68
CA VAL A 106 -5.29 24.71 4.05
C VAL A 106 -4.27 24.11 5.03
N PRO A 107 -3.12 24.77 5.25
CA PRO A 107 -2.06 24.26 6.12
C PRO A 107 -2.46 24.45 7.60
N SER A 108 -3.35 23.61 8.09
CA SER A 108 -3.81 23.57 9.47
C SER A 108 -3.49 22.21 10.10
N LEU A 109 -2.84 22.22 11.27
CA LEU A 109 -2.51 20.99 12.00
C LEU A 109 -3.77 20.15 12.30
N ALA A 110 -4.86 20.78 12.69
CA ALA A 110 -6.12 20.10 12.98
C ALA A 110 -6.68 19.38 11.73
N ILE A 111 -6.68 20.07 10.58
CA ILE A 111 -7.12 19.49 9.30
C ILE A 111 -6.20 18.36 8.89
N THR A 112 -4.89 18.50 9.02
CA THR A 112 -3.91 17.47 8.71
C THR A 112 -4.15 16.21 9.55
N ILE A 113 -4.41 16.34 10.84
CA ILE A 113 -4.71 15.19 11.71
C ILE A 113 -6.01 14.50 11.28
N VAL A 114 -7.07 15.27 11.02
CA VAL A 114 -8.36 14.71 10.57
C VAL A 114 -8.20 13.98 9.22
N LEU A 115 -7.52 14.59 8.26
CA LEU A 115 -7.23 13.97 6.98
C LEU A 115 -6.42 12.69 7.16
N PHE A 116 -5.37 12.70 7.99
CA PHE A 116 -4.56 11.51 8.25
C PHE A 116 -5.40 10.34 8.77
N ILE A 117 -6.33 10.58 9.70
CA ILE A 117 -7.22 9.54 10.23
C ILE A 117 -8.15 9.00 9.14
N ILE A 118 -8.76 9.90 8.34
CA ILE A 118 -9.67 9.51 7.26
C ILE A 118 -8.93 8.70 6.21
N TYR A 119 -7.74 9.17 5.78
CA TYR A 119 -6.97 8.49 4.74
C TYR A 119 -6.38 7.17 5.23
N ALA A 120 -5.96 7.05 6.48
CA ALA A 120 -5.56 5.75 7.04
C ALA A 120 -6.69 4.70 6.96
N LEU A 121 -7.95 5.12 7.15
CA LEU A 121 -9.11 4.23 6.96
C LEU A 121 -9.30 3.84 5.49
N ILE A 122 -9.21 4.82 4.59
CA ILE A 122 -9.41 4.62 3.14
C ILE A 122 -8.29 3.74 2.58
N ASP A 123 -7.04 4.01 2.93
CA ASP A 123 -5.86 3.26 2.48
C ASP A 123 -5.92 1.80 2.95
N GLY A 124 -6.32 1.56 4.19
CA GLY A 124 -6.54 0.20 4.69
C GLY A 124 -7.67 -0.52 3.95
N PHE A 125 -8.73 0.19 3.58
CA PHE A 125 -9.81 -0.37 2.76
C PHE A 125 -9.32 -0.71 1.34
N VAL A 126 -8.60 0.22 0.69
CA VAL A 126 -8.04 0.03 -0.66
C VAL A 126 -7.04 -1.11 -0.65
N ALA A 127 -6.13 -1.12 0.32
CA ALA A 127 -5.10 -2.16 0.46
C ALA A 127 -5.72 -3.56 0.61
N LYS A 128 -6.74 -3.71 1.47
CA LYS A 128 -7.48 -4.97 1.62
C LYS A 128 -8.21 -5.35 0.33
N LYS A 129 -8.88 -4.39 -0.33
CA LYS A 129 -9.63 -4.65 -1.55
C LYS A 129 -8.72 -5.10 -2.70
N VAL A 130 -7.58 -4.44 -2.85
CA VAL A 130 -6.57 -4.83 -3.84
C VAL A 130 -6.02 -6.22 -3.51
N ALA A 131 -5.72 -6.52 -2.24
CA ALA A 131 -5.27 -7.83 -1.82
C ALA A 131 -6.21 -8.96 -2.23
N GLY A 132 -7.51 -8.76 -2.11
CA GLY A 132 -8.52 -9.76 -2.49
C GLY A 132 -8.53 -10.15 -3.97
N TYR A 133 -7.86 -9.40 -4.87
CA TYR A 133 -7.67 -9.82 -6.27
C TYR A 133 -6.48 -10.78 -6.45
N TRP A 134 -5.63 -10.91 -5.44
CA TRP A 134 -4.45 -11.79 -5.42
C TRP A 134 -4.53 -12.87 -4.34
N GLU A 135 -5.70 -13.03 -3.71
CA GLU A 135 -5.94 -14.09 -2.74
C GLU A 135 -5.70 -15.46 -3.38
N GLU A 136 -5.01 -16.34 -2.68
CA GLU A 136 -4.91 -17.73 -3.09
C GLU A 136 -6.29 -18.37 -2.94
N GLU A 137 -6.86 -18.84 -4.04
CA GLU A 137 -8.00 -19.74 -3.97
C GLU A 137 -7.52 -20.99 -3.24
N GLU A 138 -8.11 -21.30 -2.09
CA GLU A 138 -7.94 -22.62 -1.50
C GLU A 138 -8.42 -23.61 -2.58
N GLU A 139 -7.49 -24.39 -3.15
CA GLU A 139 -7.87 -25.53 -3.96
C GLU A 139 -8.73 -26.40 -3.04
N GLU A 140 -10.05 -26.41 -3.26
CA GLU A 140 -10.94 -27.39 -2.68
C GLU A 140 -10.37 -28.73 -3.11
N GLY A 141 -9.63 -29.37 -2.20
CA GLY A 141 -9.08 -30.68 -2.40
C GLY A 141 -10.23 -31.66 -2.60
N ASP A 142 -10.31 -32.20 -3.81
CA ASP A 142 -11.13 -33.37 -4.15
C ASP A 142 -10.70 -34.60 -3.35
#